data_a78443dbea5bfb7427116f923e27289b
#
_entry.id   a78443dbea5bfb7427116f923e27289b
#
_cell.length_a   1.000
_cell.length_b   1.000
_cell.length_c   1.000
_cell.angle_alpha   90.00
_cell.angle_beta   90.00
_cell.angle_gamma   90.00
#
_symmetry.space_group_name_H-M   'P 1'
#
loop_
_entity.id
_entity.type
_entity.pdbx_description
1 polymer ?
#
loop_
_entity_poly.entity_id
_entity_poly.type
_entity_poly.pdbx_seq_one_letter_code
_entity_poly.pdbx_strand_id
1 'polypeptide(L)' 'MKGPEDNEWAALTPEEKKRKLYEKQKALLDTFLEHGAISRHQYDKSLGDLTEKMGF' A
#
# COMPACT_ATOMS: atom_id res chain seq x y z
N MET A 1 11.41 -3.83 19.30
CA MET A 1 10.42 -3.15 20.15
C MET A 1 9.03 -3.71 19.92
N LYS A 2 8.33 -3.99 20.98
CA LYS A 2 6.98 -4.54 20.89
C LYS A 2 5.96 -3.54 21.38
N GLY A 3 4.95 -3.34 20.59
CA GLY A 3 3.87 -2.44 20.91
C GLY A 3 2.54 -3.00 20.46
N PRO A 4 1.43 -2.29 20.71
CA PRO A 4 0.12 -2.74 20.27
C PRO A 4 0.03 -2.97 18.78
N GLU A 5 0.78 -2.19 17.99
CA GLU A 5 0.79 -2.33 16.54
C GLU A 5 1.34 -3.67 16.09
N ASP A 6 2.37 -4.16 16.76
CA ASP A 6 2.96 -5.46 16.44
C ASP A 6 1.96 -6.57 16.69
N ASN A 7 1.20 -6.48 17.78
CA ASN A 7 0.18 -7.46 18.11
C ASN A 7 -0.97 -7.42 17.11
N GLU A 8 -1.39 -6.24 16.71
CA GLU A 8 -2.44 -6.09 15.71
C GLU A 8 -2.01 -6.68 14.38
N TRP A 9 -0.78 -6.39 13.97
CA TRP A 9 -0.25 -6.92 12.73
C TRP A 9 -0.19 -8.44 12.77
N ALA A 10 0.29 -9.00 13.87
CA ALA A 10 0.44 -10.45 14.01
C ALA A 10 -0.90 -11.16 14.03
N ALA A 11 -1.96 -10.48 14.47
CA ALA A 11 -3.30 -11.05 14.51
C ALA A 11 -4.01 -11.04 13.16
N LEU A 12 -3.48 -10.32 12.18
CA LEU A 12 -4.10 -10.22 10.87
C LEU A 12 -3.87 -11.50 10.05
N THR A 13 -4.86 -11.85 9.25
CA THR A 13 -4.70 -12.92 8.27
C THR A 13 -3.77 -12.45 7.16
N PRO A 14 -3.17 -13.37 6.38
CA PRO A 14 -2.33 -12.97 5.24
C PRO A 14 -3.04 -12.04 4.26
N GLU A 15 -4.32 -12.26 4.04
CA GLU A 15 -5.09 -11.39 3.14
C GLU A 15 -5.25 -9.98 3.71
N GLU A 16 -5.50 -9.89 5.00
CA GLU A 16 -5.60 -8.60 5.67
C GLU A 16 -4.27 -7.85 5.66
N LYS A 17 -3.17 -8.58 5.85
CA LYS A 17 -1.84 -7.99 5.77
C LYS A 17 -1.57 -7.42 4.39
N LYS A 18 -1.91 -8.16 3.34
CA LYS A 18 -1.76 -7.71 1.97
C LYS A 18 -2.58 -6.44 1.73
N ARG A 19 -3.81 -6.44 2.18
CA ARG A 19 -4.71 -5.29 2.01
C ARG A 19 -4.13 -4.05 2.68
N LYS A 20 -3.65 -4.20 3.92
CA LYS A 20 -3.07 -3.07 4.64
C LYS A 20 -1.83 -2.53 3.95
N LEU A 21 -0.98 -3.42 3.44
CA LEU A 21 0.19 -3.02 2.67
C LEU A 21 -0.22 -2.29 1.39
N TYR A 22 -1.21 -2.81 0.71
CA TYR A 22 -1.73 -2.18 -0.51
C TYR A 22 -2.24 -0.76 -0.22
N GLU A 23 -3.05 -0.61 0.82
CA GLU A 23 -3.60 0.69 1.20
C GLU A 23 -2.49 1.68 1.55
N LYS A 24 -1.48 1.21 2.27
CA LYS A 24 -0.34 2.05 2.64
C LYS A 24 0.43 2.51 1.41
N GLN A 25 0.71 1.61 0.50
CA GLN A 25 1.42 1.94 -0.73
C GLN A 25 0.60 2.88 -1.61
N LYS A 26 -0.69 2.63 -1.69
CA LYS A 26 -1.59 3.49 -2.45
C LYS A 26 -1.59 4.90 -1.87
N ALA A 27 -1.63 5.03 -0.55
CA ALA A 27 -1.59 6.34 0.10
C ALA A 27 -0.30 7.08 -0.21
N LEU A 28 0.83 6.38 -0.25
CA LEU A 28 2.10 6.98 -0.63
C LEU A 28 2.08 7.46 -2.07
N LEU A 29 1.53 6.67 -2.97
CA LEU A 29 1.40 7.05 -4.37
C LEU A 29 0.51 8.28 -4.53
N ASP A 30 -0.60 8.32 -3.78
CA ASP A 30 -1.49 9.47 -3.78
C ASP A 30 -0.75 10.74 -3.35
N THR A 31 0.04 10.62 -2.30
CA THR A 31 0.85 11.73 -1.80
C THR A 31 1.84 12.21 -2.84
N PHE A 32 2.54 11.30 -3.48
CA PHE A 32 3.51 11.64 -4.52
C PHE A 32 2.85 12.33 -5.71
N LEU A 33 1.69 11.84 -6.11
CA LEU A 33 0.94 12.45 -7.19
C LEU A 33 0.49 13.87 -6.82
N GLU A 34 -0.01 14.04 -5.61
CA GLU A 34 -0.48 15.32 -5.11
C GLU A 34 0.65 16.36 -5.06
N HIS A 35 1.85 15.92 -4.68
CA HIS A 35 3.02 16.79 -4.60
C HIS A 35 3.74 16.95 -5.93
N GLY A 36 3.28 16.31 -6.98
CA GLY A 36 3.89 16.39 -8.29
C GLY A 36 5.20 15.60 -8.41
N ALA A 37 5.46 14.70 -7.47
CA ALA A 37 6.65 13.86 -7.51
C ALA A 37 6.58 12.81 -8.61
N ILE A 38 5.37 12.40 -8.97
CA ILE A 38 5.14 11.48 -10.08
C ILE A 38 3.99 12.00 -10.93
N SER A 39 3.96 11.59 -12.19
CA SER A 39 2.88 11.97 -13.10
C SER A 39 1.66 11.04 -12.88
N ARG A 40 0.51 11.47 -13.38
CA ARG A 40 -0.69 10.64 -13.34
C ARG A 40 -0.46 9.29 -14.03
N HIS A 41 0.26 9.32 -15.13
CA HIS A 41 0.60 8.10 -15.87
C HIS A 41 1.43 7.15 -15.00
N GLN A 42 2.42 7.67 -14.31
CA GLN A 42 3.24 6.87 -13.41
C GLN A 42 2.44 6.35 -12.23
N TYR A 43 1.54 7.16 -11.70
CA TYR A 43 0.66 6.76 -10.64
C TYR A 43 -0.20 5.57 -11.05
N ASP A 44 -0.86 5.68 -12.20
CA ASP A 44 -1.74 4.62 -12.69
C ASP A 44 -0.96 3.33 -12.94
N LYS A 45 0.22 3.44 -13.51
CA LYS A 45 1.07 2.28 -13.79
C LYS A 45 1.52 1.61 -12.51
N SER A 46 2.01 2.40 -11.55
CA SER A 46 2.48 1.88 -10.27
C SER A 46 1.34 1.22 -9.49
N LEU A 47 0.17 1.83 -9.52
CA LEU A 47 -0.99 1.29 -8.84
C LEU A 47 -1.42 -0.04 -9.47
N GLY A 48 -1.41 -0.10 -10.80
CA GLY A 48 -1.72 -1.33 -11.52
C GLY A 48 -0.76 -2.45 -11.18
N ASP A 49 0.54 -2.15 -11.18
CA ASP A 49 1.57 -3.13 -10.82
C ASP A 49 1.40 -3.61 -9.38
N LEU A 50 1.10 -2.70 -8.48
CA LEU A 50 0.88 -3.03 -7.08
C LEU A 50 -0.32 -3.95 -6.92
N THR A 51 -1.42 -3.62 -7.58
CA THR A 51 -2.64 -4.43 -7.55
C THR A 51 -2.35 -5.84 -8.06
N GLU A 52 -1.61 -5.94 -9.15
CA GLU A 52 -1.25 -7.22 -9.73
C GLU A 52 -0.36 -8.04 -8.80
N LYS A 53 0.64 -7.40 -8.19
CA LYS A 53 1.52 -8.07 -7.22
C LYS A 53 0.77 -8.60 -6.03
N MET A 54 -0.23 -7.85 -5.56
CA MET A 54 -1.01 -8.26 -4.40
C MET A 54 -2.08 -9.30 -4.73
N GLY A 55 -2.36 -9.50 -6.01
CA GLY A 55 -3.36 -10.47 -6.42
C GLY A 55 -4.79 -10.00 -6.27
N PHE A 56 -5.00 -8.72 -6.31
CA PHE A 56 -6.35 -8.15 -6.22
C PHE A 56 -7.02 -8.03 -7.57
#